data_609eeded7fce5357bbbe1a8f3f300485
#
_entry.id   609eeded7fce5357bbbe1a8f3f300485
#
_cell.length_a   1.000
_cell.length_b   1.000
_cell.length_c   1.000
_cell.angle_alpha   90.00
_cell.angle_beta   90.00
_cell.angle_gamma   90.00
#
_symmetry.space_group_name_H-M   'P 1'
#
loop_
_entity.id
_entity.type
_entity.pdbx_description
1 polymer ?
#
loop_
_entity_poly.entity_id
_entity_poly.type
_entity_poly.pdbx_seq_one_letter_code
_entity_poly.pdbx_strand_id
1 'polypeptide(L)'
;MDYTTKLAYQSNYWYNDGLNKANIRDLTGAITSLKKSLQYNRDNIASRNLLGLVYYGRGDVVEALAEWVLSKNLQPKENIANYYIQKVKEKRDDLDRINQAIKRYNQALDYCYQRCEDLAVMQLKKAIEMHPTYVKAYQLLALLYIMEEQYAEA
;
A
#
# COMPACT_ATOMS: atom_id res chain seq x y z
N MET A 1 -12.44 -25.39 26.26
CA MET A 1 -11.46 -24.67 25.42
C MET A 1 -10.89 -23.52 26.26
N ASP A 2 -9.59 -23.48 26.40
CA ASP A 2 -8.97 -22.42 27.18
C ASP A 2 -8.97 -21.07 26.44
N TYR A 3 -8.55 -20.01 27.12
CA TYR A 3 -8.57 -18.66 26.58
C TYR A 3 -7.62 -18.51 25.37
N THR A 4 -6.43 -19.10 25.46
CA THR A 4 -5.43 -19.04 24.40
C THR A 4 -5.94 -19.73 23.13
N THR A 5 -6.58 -20.88 23.26
CA THR A 5 -7.17 -21.61 22.13
C THR A 5 -8.30 -20.83 21.48
N LYS A 6 -9.13 -20.16 22.29
CA LYS A 6 -10.20 -19.28 21.76
C LYS A 6 -9.65 -18.11 20.95
N LEU A 7 -8.57 -17.48 21.44
CA LEU A 7 -7.92 -16.39 20.72
C LEU A 7 -7.34 -16.87 19.41
N ALA A 8 -6.67 -18.03 19.42
CA ALA A 8 -6.12 -18.62 18.18
C ALA A 8 -7.22 -18.93 17.18
N TYR A 9 -8.34 -19.49 17.63
CA TYR A 9 -9.50 -19.77 16.79
C TYR A 9 -10.05 -18.49 16.14
N GLN A 10 -10.24 -17.44 16.92
CA GLN A 10 -10.75 -16.16 16.42
C GLN A 10 -9.77 -15.53 15.44
N SER A 11 -8.48 -15.58 15.73
CA SER A 11 -7.46 -15.08 14.81
C SER A 11 -7.52 -15.78 13.47
N ASN A 12 -7.63 -17.12 13.48
CA ASN A 12 -7.70 -17.91 12.25
C ASN A 12 -9.01 -17.68 11.49
N TYR A 13 -10.12 -17.48 12.20
CA TYR A 13 -11.40 -17.13 11.58
C TYR A 13 -11.27 -15.84 10.75
N TRP A 14 -10.68 -14.79 11.33
CA TRP A 14 -10.52 -13.52 10.63
C TRP A 14 -9.46 -13.58 9.54
N TYR A 15 -8.44 -14.44 9.70
CA TYR A 15 -7.51 -14.73 8.61
C TYR A 15 -8.26 -15.33 7.40
N ASN A 16 -9.09 -16.32 7.62
CA ASN A 16 -9.85 -16.95 6.54
C ASN A 16 -10.81 -15.97 5.88
N ASP A 17 -11.47 -15.11 6.66
CA ASP A 17 -12.31 -14.06 6.12
C ASP A 17 -11.52 -13.09 5.26
N GLY A 18 -10.35 -12.68 5.72
CA GLY A 18 -9.45 -11.80 4.95
C GLY A 18 -8.97 -12.47 3.66
N LEU A 19 -8.63 -13.74 3.72
CA LEU A 19 -8.21 -14.50 2.55
C LEU A 19 -9.31 -14.57 1.49
N ASN A 20 -10.55 -14.84 1.92
CA ASN A 20 -11.70 -14.88 1.01
C ASN A 20 -11.92 -13.51 0.35
N LYS A 21 -11.83 -12.43 1.11
CA LYS A 21 -11.96 -11.07 0.58
C LYS A 21 -10.85 -10.73 -0.40
N ALA A 22 -9.61 -11.13 -0.09
CA ALA A 22 -8.48 -10.92 -0.99
C ALA A 22 -8.68 -11.67 -2.31
N ASN A 23 -9.22 -12.88 -2.26
CA ASN A 23 -9.46 -13.68 -3.45
C ASN A 23 -10.49 -13.05 -4.40
N ILE A 24 -11.45 -12.31 -3.88
CA ILE A 24 -12.43 -11.57 -4.69
C ILE A 24 -12.00 -10.12 -4.94
N ARG A 25 -10.75 -9.79 -4.60
CA ARG A 25 -10.13 -8.47 -4.77
C ARG A 25 -10.78 -7.35 -3.96
N ASP A 26 -11.43 -7.68 -2.87
CA ASP A 26 -11.85 -6.72 -1.86
C ASP A 26 -10.67 -6.44 -0.93
N LEU A 27 -9.72 -5.65 -1.40
CA LEU A 27 -8.46 -5.41 -0.68
C LEU A 27 -8.68 -4.63 0.61
N THR A 28 -9.55 -3.63 0.58
CA THR A 28 -9.87 -2.84 1.79
C THR A 28 -10.53 -3.70 2.86
N GLY A 29 -11.51 -4.53 2.47
CA GLY A 29 -12.16 -5.47 3.37
C GLY A 29 -11.19 -6.51 3.91
N ALA A 30 -10.28 -7.02 3.06
CA ALA A 30 -9.25 -7.96 3.49
C ALA A 30 -8.33 -7.36 4.55
N ILE A 31 -7.89 -6.11 4.37
CA ILE A 31 -7.06 -5.41 5.35
C ILE A 31 -7.77 -5.33 6.70
N THR A 32 -9.05 -4.95 6.70
CA THR A 32 -9.85 -4.85 7.93
C THR A 32 -9.90 -6.19 8.66
N SER A 33 -10.19 -7.27 7.94
CA SER A 33 -10.28 -8.61 8.52
C SER A 33 -8.94 -9.10 9.04
N LEU A 34 -7.86 -8.89 8.29
CA LEU A 34 -6.52 -9.32 8.70
C LEU A 34 -6.01 -8.54 9.91
N LYS A 35 -6.28 -7.25 9.98
CA LYS A 35 -5.96 -6.47 11.18
C LYS A 35 -6.72 -7.00 12.40
N LYS A 36 -7.97 -7.41 12.21
CA LYS A 36 -8.77 -8.01 13.28
C LYS A 36 -8.18 -9.35 13.70
N SER A 37 -7.73 -10.17 12.75
CA SER A 37 -6.99 -11.40 13.05
C SER A 37 -5.80 -11.12 13.97
N LEU A 38 -5.02 -10.09 13.67
CA LEU A 38 -3.83 -9.72 14.44
C LEU A 38 -4.17 -9.12 15.81
N GLN A 39 -5.37 -8.56 15.99
CA GLN A 39 -5.83 -8.15 17.31
C GLN A 39 -6.02 -9.35 18.24
N TYR A 40 -6.48 -10.49 17.70
CA TYR A 40 -6.66 -11.70 18.48
C TYR A 40 -5.35 -12.47 18.69
N ASN A 41 -4.45 -12.44 17.71
CA ASN A 41 -3.12 -13.07 17.81
C ASN A 41 -2.11 -12.27 16.98
N ARG A 42 -1.33 -11.45 17.66
CA ARG A 42 -0.29 -10.61 17.05
C ARG A 42 0.78 -11.42 16.33
N ASP A 43 0.98 -12.67 16.72
CA ASP A 43 2.02 -13.54 16.20
C ASP A 43 1.51 -14.48 15.09
N ASN A 44 0.31 -14.21 14.57
CA ASN A 44 -0.22 -14.99 13.45
C ASN A 44 0.56 -14.66 12.18
N ILE A 45 1.53 -15.49 11.87
CA ILE A 45 2.43 -15.33 10.73
C ILE A 45 1.67 -15.30 9.41
N ALA A 46 0.71 -16.21 9.24
CA ALA A 46 -0.11 -16.26 8.01
C ALA A 46 -0.85 -14.95 7.77
N SER A 47 -1.43 -14.37 8.84
CA SER A 47 -2.14 -13.08 8.73
C SER A 47 -1.21 -11.94 8.37
N ARG A 48 -0.01 -11.89 8.98
CA ARG A 48 0.97 -10.85 8.65
C ARG A 48 1.44 -10.96 7.20
N ASN A 49 1.73 -12.17 6.76
CA ASN A 49 2.21 -12.39 5.40
C ASN A 49 1.14 -12.04 4.36
N LEU A 50 -0.10 -12.44 4.61
CA LEU A 50 -1.20 -12.11 3.71
C LEU A 50 -1.50 -10.61 3.73
N LEU A 51 -1.49 -9.98 4.90
CA LEU A 51 -1.68 -8.53 5.03
C LEU A 51 -0.62 -7.78 4.22
N GLY A 52 0.62 -8.22 4.29
CA GLY A 52 1.69 -7.66 3.45
C GLY A 52 1.38 -7.78 1.96
N LEU A 53 0.92 -8.95 1.50
CA LEU A 53 0.53 -9.13 0.10
C LEU A 53 -0.62 -8.22 -0.32
N VAL A 54 -1.62 -8.07 0.55
CA VAL A 54 -2.78 -7.21 0.26
C VAL A 54 -2.35 -5.74 0.19
N TYR A 55 -1.52 -5.29 1.12
CA TYR A 55 -0.94 -3.95 1.05
C TYR A 55 -0.15 -3.74 -0.25
N TYR A 56 0.69 -4.72 -0.60
CA TYR A 56 1.48 -4.64 -1.82
C TYR A 56 0.60 -4.55 -3.06
N GLY A 57 -0.46 -5.36 -3.12
CA GLY A 57 -1.42 -5.33 -4.22
C GLY A 57 -2.16 -4.01 -4.33
N ARG A 58 -2.33 -3.29 -3.23
CA ARG A 58 -2.95 -1.96 -3.20
C ARG A 58 -1.97 -0.83 -3.51
N GLY A 59 -0.67 -1.13 -3.61
CA GLY A 59 0.39 -0.15 -3.84
C GLY A 59 1.00 0.43 -2.56
N ASP A 60 0.60 -0.07 -1.39
CA ASP A 60 1.12 0.37 -0.09
C ASP A 60 2.38 -0.42 0.26
N VAL A 61 3.47 -0.14 -0.45
CA VAL A 61 4.72 -0.94 -0.38
C VAL A 61 5.38 -0.84 1.00
N VAL A 62 5.36 0.34 1.62
CA VAL A 62 5.97 0.54 2.94
C VAL A 62 5.28 -0.30 4.00
N GLU A 63 3.94 -0.28 3.99
CA GLU A 63 3.12 -1.07 4.91
C GLU A 63 3.33 -2.57 4.68
N ALA A 64 3.44 -2.99 3.41
CA ALA A 64 3.72 -4.38 3.07
C ALA A 64 5.06 -4.85 3.66
N LEU A 65 6.11 -4.06 3.46
CA LEU A 65 7.44 -4.38 3.99
C LEU A 65 7.43 -4.44 5.52
N ALA A 66 6.71 -3.51 6.17
CA ALA A 66 6.60 -3.51 7.63
C ALA A 66 6.01 -4.82 8.15
N GLU A 67 4.93 -5.31 7.54
CA GLU A 67 4.31 -6.57 7.94
C GLU A 67 5.22 -7.76 7.71
N TRP A 68 5.91 -7.82 6.57
CA TRP A 68 6.83 -8.92 6.28
C TRP A 68 8.05 -8.92 7.19
N VAL A 69 8.59 -7.75 7.54
CA VAL A 69 9.71 -7.64 8.50
C VAL A 69 9.27 -8.11 9.88
N LEU A 70 8.09 -7.70 10.34
CA LEU A 70 7.54 -8.19 11.60
C LEU A 70 7.38 -9.71 11.58
N SER A 71 6.84 -10.26 10.48
CA SER A 71 6.69 -11.70 10.30
C SER A 71 8.04 -12.41 10.37
N LYS A 72 9.05 -11.91 9.67
CA LYS A 72 10.41 -12.46 9.66
C LYS A 72 11.02 -12.46 11.06
N ASN A 73 10.83 -11.38 11.82
CA ASN A 73 11.35 -11.28 13.18
C ASN A 73 10.68 -12.27 14.13
N LEU A 74 9.39 -12.56 13.91
CA LEU A 74 8.66 -13.57 14.70
C LEU A 74 9.05 -14.99 14.32
N GLN A 75 9.28 -15.25 13.04
CA GLN A 75 9.65 -16.56 12.52
C GLN A 75 10.73 -16.41 11.46
N PRO A 76 12.03 -16.42 11.86
CA PRO A 76 13.14 -16.18 10.91
C PRO A 76 13.35 -17.26 9.87
N LYS A 77 12.94 -18.51 10.15
CA LYS A 77 13.16 -19.66 9.26
C LYS A 77 11.84 -20.17 8.70
N GLU A 78 11.91 -20.73 7.49
CA GLU A 78 10.75 -21.33 6.81
C GLU A 78 9.57 -20.36 6.75
N ASN A 79 9.86 -19.14 6.34
CA ASN A 79 8.87 -18.08 6.28
C ASN A 79 8.90 -17.44 4.89
N ILE A 80 7.76 -17.47 4.20
CA ILE A 80 7.62 -16.91 2.85
C ILE A 80 7.87 -15.38 2.82
N ALA A 81 7.75 -14.70 3.97
CA ALA A 81 8.05 -13.28 4.07
C ALA A 81 9.49 -12.97 3.62
N ASN A 82 10.45 -13.89 3.87
CA ASN A 82 11.82 -13.74 3.43
C ASN A 82 11.91 -13.64 1.90
N TYR A 83 11.12 -14.43 1.20
CA TYR A 83 11.04 -14.39 -0.27
C TYR A 83 10.45 -13.07 -0.75
N TYR A 84 9.37 -12.61 -0.15
CA TYR A 84 8.73 -11.35 -0.52
C TYR A 84 9.66 -10.15 -0.29
N ILE A 85 10.33 -10.11 0.86
CA ILE A 85 11.30 -9.05 1.17
C ILE A 85 12.43 -9.07 0.15
N GLN A 86 12.96 -10.25 -0.18
CA GLN A 86 14.04 -10.39 -1.15
C GLN A 86 13.61 -9.91 -2.54
N LYS A 87 12.40 -10.26 -2.98
CA LYS A 87 11.87 -9.80 -4.27
C LYS A 87 11.74 -8.29 -4.33
N VAL A 88 11.29 -7.66 -3.25
CA VAL A 88 11.20 -6.20 -3.18
C VAL A 88 12.59 -5.56 -3.20
N LYS A 89 13.58 -6.18 -2.52
CA LYS A 89 14.97 -5.69 -2.55
C LYS A 89 15.57 -5.77 -3.96
N GLU A 90 15.28 -6.83 -4.70
CA GLU A 90 15.72 -6.97 -6.09
C GLU A 90 15.13 -5.87 -6.98
N LYS A 91 13.98 -5.33 -6.60
CA LYS A 91 13.32 -4.21 -7.28
C LYS A 91 13.61 -2.88 -6.60
N ARG A 92 14.75 -2.75 -5.95
CA ARG A 92 15.14 -1.57 -5.18
C ARG A 92 15.04 -0.27 -5.99
N ASP A 93 15.44 -0.32 -7.26
CA ASP A 93 15.36 0.82 -8.15
C ASP A 93 13.90 1.24 -8.39
N ASP A 94 12.99 0.29 -8.45
CA ASP A 94 11.56 0.56 -8.58
C ASP A 94 11.01 1.22 -7.31
N LEU A 95 11.45 0.78 -6.13
CA LEU A 95 11.08 1.40 -4.86
C LEU A 95 11.58 2.84 -4.78
N ASP A 96 12.82 3.08 -5.17
CA ASP A 96 13.38 4.43 -5.19
C ASP A 96 12.57 5.33 -6.13
N ARG A 97 12.19 4.82 -7.30
CA ARG A 97 11.35 5.54 -8.24
C ARG A 97 9.97 5.85 -7.65
N ILE A 98 9.34 4.88 -6.98
CA ILE A 98 8.05 5.09 -6.31
C ILE A 98 8.16 6.16 -5.24
N ASN A 99 9.20 6.11 -4.41
CA ASN A 99 9.43 7.10 -3.36
C ASN A 99 9.65 8.49 -3.96
N GLN A 100 10.40 8.60 -5.04
CA GLN A 100 10.59 9.85 -5.75
C GLN A 100 9.29 10.36 -6.35
N ALA A 101 8.48 9.46 -6.90
CA ALA A 101 7.16 9.82 -7.44
C ALA A 101 6.26 10.40 -6.35
N ILE A 102 6.25 9.78 -5.16
CA ILE A 102 5.49 10.28 -4.01
C ILE A 102 5.96 11.69 -3.60
N LYS A 103 7.27 11.90 -3.56
CA LYS A 103 7.83 13.23 -3.25
C LYS A 103 7.40 14.27 -4.28
N ARG A 104 7.41 13.91 -5.57
CA ARG A 104 6.96 14.80 -6.64
C ARG A 104 5.47 15.12 -6.50
N TYR A 105 4.65 14.12 -6.18
CA TYR A 105 3.23 14.31 -5.95
C TYR A 105 2.98 15.28 -4.78
N ASN A 106 3.69 15.09 -3.67
CA ASN A 106 3.57 15.97 -2.51
C ASN A 106 3.99 17.41 -2.84
N GLN A 107 5.06 17.58 -3.63
CA GLN A 107 5.46 18.91 -4.12
C GLN A 107 4.38 19.52 -5.00
N ALA A 108 3.72 18.71 -5.84
CA ALA A 108 2.62 19.18 -6.67
C ALA A 108 1.46 19.69 -5.81
N LEU A 109 1.11 18.99 -4.74
CA LEU A 109 0.10 19.44 -3.79
C LEU A 109 0.47 20.79 -3.18
N ASP A 110 1.72 20.97 -2.77
CA ASP A 110 2.21 22.23 -2.21
C ASP A 110 2.08 23.36 -3.23
N TYR A 111 2.43 23.10 -4.49
CA TYR A 111 2.26 24.08 -5.55
C TYR A 111 0.79 24.43 -5.82
N CYS A 112 -0.11 23.46 -5.71
CA CYS A 112 -1.55 23.71 -5.80
C CYS A 112 -2.01 24.67 -4.70
N TYR A 113 -1.55 24.49 -3.47
CA TYR A 113 -1.86 25.40 -2.35
C TYR A 113 -1.30 26.79 -2.58
N GLN A 114 -0.17 26.92 -3.27
CA GLN A 114 0.46 28.19 -3.61
C GLN A 114 -0.10 28.82 -4.89
N ARG A 115 -1.06 28.16 -5.53
CA ARG A 115 -1.67 28.56 -6.81
C ARG A 115 -0.65 28.62 -7.96
N CYS A 116 0.34 27.73 -7.91
CA CYS A 116 1.33 27.58 -8.96
C CYS A 116 1.02 26.33 -9.78
N GLU A 117 -0.13 26.32 -10.48
CA GLU A 117 -0.65 25.17 -11.20
C GLU A 117 0.31 24.64 -12.26
N ASP A 118 1.01 25.52 -12.97
CA ASP A 118 1.99 25.09 -13.99
C ASP A 118 3.12 24.25 -13.38
N LEU A 119 3.62 24.66 -12.21
CA LEU A 119 4.65 23.91 -11.51
C LEU A 119 4.11 22.59 -10.97
N ALA A 120 2.85 22.58 -10.50
CA ALA A 120 2.19 21.36 -10.06
C ALA A 120 2.07 20.36 -11.21
N VAL A 121 1.65 20.80 -12.40
CA VAL A 121 1.55 19.94 -13.59
C VAL A 121 2.91 19.36 -13.94
N MET A 122 3.98 20.14 -13.90
CA MET A 122 5.34 19.65 -14.16
C MET A 122 5.74 18.53 -13.20
N GLN A 123 5.47 18.72 -11.90
CA GLN A 123 5.79 17.71 -10.90
C GLN A 123 4.97 16.43 -11.08
N LEU A 124 3.68 16.55 -11.41
CA LEU A 124 2.82 15.41 -11.65
C LEU A 124 3.26 14.60 -12.88
N LYS A 125 3.66 15.27 -13.96
CA LYS A 125 4.19 14.58 -15.14
C LYS A 125 5.46 13.79 -14.82
N LYS A 126 6.35 14.36 -14.00
CA LYS A 126 7.55 13.66 -13.54
C LYS A 126 7.20 12.46 -12.65
N ALA A 127 6.23 12.63 -11.75
CA ALA A 127 5.76 11.53 -10.90
C ALA A 127 5.21 10.37 -11.72
N ILE A 128 4.44 10.66 -12.76
CA ILE A 128 3.87 9.65 -13.65
C ILE A 128 4.96 8.95 -14.46
N GLU A 129 6.00 9.66 -14.92
CA GLU A 129 7.14 9.04 -15.59
C GLU A 129 7.84 8.03 -14.68
N MET A 130 7.98 8.37 -13.40
CA MET A 130 8.65 7.51 -12.41
C MET A 130 7.79 6.33 -12.00
N HIS A 131 6.48 6.52 -11.94
CA HIS A 131 5.52 5.50 -11.48
C HIS A 131 4.25 5.55 -12.34
N PRO A 132 4.25 4.88 -13.51
CA PRO A 132 3.16 5.01 -14.49
C PRO A 132 1.78 4.57 -14.01
N THR A 133 1.69 3.81 -12.91
CA THR A 133 0.42 3.34 -12.34
C THR A 133 -0.04 4.17 -11.13
N TYR A 134 0.53 5.35 -10.95
CA TYR A 134 0.23 6.22 -9.79
C TYR A 134 -1.12 6.93 -10.00
N VAL A 135 -2.20 6.28 -9.58
CA VAL A 135 -3.57 6.74 -9.82
C VAL A 135 -3.82 8.15 -9.27
N LYS A 136 -3.36 8.44 -8.06
CA LYS A 136 -3.54 9.76 -7.44
C LYS A 136 -2.94 10.89 -8.28
N ALA A 137 -1.78 10.64 -8.91
CA ALA A 137 -1.13 11.64 -9.76
C ALA A 137 -1.95 11.93 -11.02
N TYR A 138 -2.51 10.90 -11.65
CA TYR A 138 -3.40 11.08 -12.80
C TYR A 138 -4.67 11.84 -12.42
N GLN A 139 -5.26 11.52 -11.28
CA GLN A 139 -6.47 12.17 -10.80
C GLN A 139 -6.25 13.67 -10.56
N LEU A 140 -5.16 14.03 -9.90
CA LEU A 140 -4.83 15.41 -9.65
C LEU A 140 -4.50 16.15 -10.93
N LEU A 141 -3.75 15.53 -11.84
CA LEU A 141 -3.41 16.12 -13.14
C LEU A 141 -4.66 16.38 -13.97
N ALA A 142 -5.59 15.44 -14.02
CA ALA A 142 -6.86 15.60 -14.72
C ALA A 142 -7.66 16.78 -14.14
N LEU A 143 -7.71 16.88 -12.81
CA LEU A 143 -8.39 17.98 -12.14
C LEU A 143 -7.78 19.34 -12.51
N LEU A 144 -6.45 19.42 -12.54
CA LEU A 144 -5.76 20.66 -12.92
C LEU A 144 -6.03 21.05 -14.37
N TYR A 145 -6.08 20.09 -15.29
CA TYR A 145 -6.43 20.36 -16.69
C TYR A 145 -7.86 20.84 -16.84
N ILE A 146 -8.81 20.26 -16.09
CA ILE A 146 -10.20 20.73 -16.10
C ILE A 146 -10.28 22.17 -15.61
N MET A 147 -9.58 22.50 -14.54
CA MET A 147 -9.54 23.86 -14.01
C MET A 147 -8.94 24.84 -15.03
N GLU A 148 -7.86 24.44 -15.72
CA GLU A 148 -7.22 25.24 -16.75
C GLU A 148 -8.19 25.54 -17.90
N GLU A 149 -8.95 24.56 -18.38
CA GLU A 149 -9.98 24.74 -19.40
C GLU A 149 -11.04 25.75 -18.95
N GLN A 150 -11.50 25.62 -17.70
CA GLN A 150 -12.51 26.54 -17.14
C GLN A 150 -12.00 27.99 -17.12
N TYR A 151 -10.74 28.21 -16.77
CA TYR A 151 -10.15 29.55 -16.79
C TYR A 151 -10.00 30.07 -18.22
N ALA A 152 -9.63 29.21 -19.16
CA ALA A 152 -9.49 29.59 -20.56
C ALA A 152 -10.83 30.00 -21.20
N GLU A 153 -11.92 29.34 -20.79
CA GLU A 153 -13.27 29.66 -21.28
C GLU A 153 -13.85 30.93 -20.65
N ALA A 154 -13.38 31.30 -19.48
CA ALA A 154 -13.82 32.52 -18.81
C ALA A 154 -13.09 33.74 -19.37
#